data_49800d365497535fdb96715d3d6225e3
#
_entry.id   49800d365497535fdb96715d3d6225e3
#
_cell.length_a   1.000
_cell.length_b   1.000
_cell.length_c   1.000
_cell.angle_alpha   90.00
_cell.angle_beta   90.00
_cell.angle_gamma   90.00
#
_symmetry.space_group_name_H-M   'P 1'
#
loop_
_entity.id
_entity.type
_entity.pdbx_description
1 polymer ?
#
loop_
_entity_poly.entity_id
_entity_poly.type
_entity_poly.pdbx_seq_one_letter_code
_entity_poly.pdbx_strand_id
1 'polypeptide(L)'
;MNLYRFSFAMLALLAPLAHGAAICDDTMDRTAPSARFLDHGNGTVTDQHTGLTWMRCKLGQTWNGSSCLGEPTAYYWQQGLQVAERIRSDSSHALYHFGGVSQWRLPDIKELATLVEHACYKPSLNEAIFPRAMAGDGKEVNDGYVYLMSSTVASANSQRAYLDITSGDIGFRVIGAYPDQVLLVANKP
;
A
#
# COMPACT_ATOMS: atom_id res chain seq x y z
N MET A 1 9.23 -15.38 -62.92
CA MET A 1 10.17 -14.65 -62.07
C MET A 1 9.37 -14.16 -60.86
N ASN A 2 9.25 -15.03 -59.79
CA ASN A 2 8.41 -14.78 -58.62
C ASN A 2 9.22 -14.10 -57.51
N LEU A 3 8.88 -12.87 -57.21
CA LEU A 3 9.44 -12.12 -56.10
C LEU A 3 8.66 -12.44 -54.79
N TYR A 4 9.26 -13.24 -53.91
CA TYR A 4 8.76 -13.43 -52.56
C TYR A 4 9.11 -12.19 -51.70
N ARG A 5 8.07 -11.43 -51.30
CA ARG A 5 8.19 -10.36 -50.29
C ARG A 5 8.18 -10.99 -48.91
N PHE A 6 9.33 -11.02 -48.25
CA PHE A 6 9.41 -11.32 -46.82
C PHE A 6 8.97 -10.09 -46.03
N SER A 7 7.80 -10.17 -45.39
CA SER A 7 7.39 -9.20 -44.37
C SER A 7 8.01 -9.59 -43.05
N PHE A 8 8.99 -8.80 -42.58
CA PHE A 8 9.50 -8.90 -41.23
C PHE A 8 8.47 -8.28 -40.28
N ALA A 9 7.77 -9.10 -39.52
CA ALA A 9 6.97 -8.64 -38.39
C ALA A 9 7.92 -8.28 -37.23
N MET A 10 8.04 -7.00 -36.95
CA MET A 10 8.82 -6.47 -35.83
C MET A 10 8.02 -6.70 -34.54
N LEU A 11 8.36 -7.74 -33.80
CA LEU A 11 7.79 -8.04 -32.48
C LEU A 11 8.36 -7.02 -31.48
N ALA A 12 7.59 -6.01 -31.15
CA ALA A 12 7.94 -5.05 -30.09
C ALA A 12 7.88 -5.78 -28.74
N LEU A 13 9.04 -6.10 -28.17
CA LEU A 13 9.17 -6.55 -26.79
C LEU A 13 8.84 -5.35 -25.86
N LEU A 14 7.63 -5.33 -25.33
CA LEU A 14 7.28 -4.48 -24.18
C LEU A 14 8.05 -5.02 -22.97
N ALA A 15 9.18 -4.39 -22.66
CA ALA A 15 9.89 -4.64 -21.41
C ALA A 15 8.97 -4.21 -20.26
N PRO A 16 8.73 -5.07 -19.25
CA PRO A 16 8.03 -4.63 -18.04
C PRO A 16 8.85 -3.53 -17.38
N LEU A 17 8.21 -2.42 -17.03
CA LEU A 17 8.80 -1.39 -16.18
C LEU A 17 9.14 -2.05 -14.85
N ALA A 18 10.40 -2.36 -14.62
CA ALA A 18 10.89 -2.84 -13.36
C ALA A 18 10.75 -1.67 -12.36
N HIS A 19 9.75 -1.73 -11.50
CA HIS A 19 9.73 -0.91 -10.29
C HIS A 19 10.92 -1.39 -9.46
N GLY A 20 11.77 -0.46 -9.02
CA GLY A 20 12.97 -0.82 -8.28
C GLY A 20 12.61 -1.63 -7.04
N ALA A 21 13.25 -2.78 -6.85
CA ALA A 21 13.10 -3.57 -5.65
C ALA A 21 13.64 -2.78 -4.43
N ALA A 22 13.06 -3.02 -3.25
CA ALA A 22 13.52 -2.44 -2.00
C ALA A 22 15.05 -2.62 -1.83
N ILE A 23 15.71 -1.61 -1.33
CA ILE A 23 17.14 -1.65 -1.02
C ILE A 23 17.27 -2.09 0.44
N CYS A 24 17.93 -3.21 0.68
CA CYS A 24 18.00 -3.84 2.00
C CYS A 24 19.42 -4.10 2.44
N ASP A 25 19.65 -4.03 3.75
CA ASP A 25 20.88 -4.49 4.41
C ASP A 25 20.70 -5.96 4.81
N ASP A 26 21.44 -6.84 4.15
CA ASP A 26 21.36 -8.29 4.39
C ASP A 26 22.10 -8.74 5.67
N THR A 27 22.77 -7.83 6.36
CA THR A 27 23.40 -8.10 7.68
C THR A 27 22.43 -7.89 8.84
N MET A 28 21.29 -7.24 8.60
CA MET A 28 20.24 -7.01 9.59
C MET A 28 19.17 -8.09 9.54
N ASP A 29 18.70 -8.50 10.71
CA ASP A 29 17.53 -9.38 10.81
C ASP A 29 16.27 -8.68 10.28
N ARG A 30 15.46 -9.42 9.52
CA ARG A 30 14.19 -8.91 8.99
C ARG A 30 13.14 -8.75 10.09
N THR A 31 12.57 -7.55 10.22
CA THR A 31 11.52 -7.24 11.21
C THR A 31 10.11 -7.56 10.72
N ALA A 32 9.90 -7.54 9.39
CA ALA A 32 8.63 -7.89 8.75
C ALA A 32 8.82 -8.93 7.62
N PRO A 33 9.41 -10.12 7.92
CA PRO A 33 9.66 -11.15 6.91
C PRO A 33 8.35 -11.72 6.37
N SER A 34 8.35 -12.23 5.14
CA SER A 34 7.15 -12.79 4.50
C SER A 34 6.50 -13.91 5.30
N ALA A 35 7.30 -14.72 6.02
CA ALA A 35 6.81 -15.81 6.87
C ALA A 35 5.93 -15.33 8.05
N ARG A 36 6.00 -14.05 8.41
CA ARG A 36 5.16 -13.43 9.44
C ARG A 36 3.71 -13.26 8.97
N PHE A 37 3.49 -13.22 7.66
CA PHE A 37 2.18 -12.90 7.08
C PHE A 37 1.52 -14.15 6.50
N LEU A 38 0.28 -14.42 6.90
CA LEU A 38 -0.58 -15.44 6.30
C LEU A 38 -1.32 -14.81 5.11
N ASP A 39 -0.96 -15.23 3.90
CA ASP A 39 -1.62 -14.78 2.66
C ASP A 39 -2.92 -15.57 2.44
N HIS A 40 -4.03 -14.88 2.26
CA HIS A 40 -5.35 -15.48 1.98
C HIS A 40 -5.62 -15.66 0.47
N GLY A 41 -4.71 -15.21 -0.41
CA GLY A 41 -4.85 -15.31 -1.86
C GLY A 41 -5.90 -14.36 -2.48
N ASN A 42 -6.68 -13.68 -1.66
CA ASN A 42 -7.82 -12.84 -2.05
C ASN A 42 -7.52 -11.33 -1.97
N GLY A 43 -6.25 -10.94 -1.86
CA GLY A 43 -5.81 -9.55 -1.70
C GLY A 43 -5.76 -9.07 -0.25
N THR A 44 -5.87 -10.00 0.71
CA THR A 44 -5.67 -9.73 2.14
C THR A 44 -4.60 -10.61 2.73
N VAL A 45 -3.95 -10.13 3.79
CA VAL A 45 -2.97 -10.88 4.59
C VAL A 45 -3.24 -10.67 6.07
N THR A 46 -3.03 -11.70 6.88
CA THR A 46 -3.04 -11.55 8.34
C THR A 46 -1.60 -11.56 8.87
N ASP A 47 -1.22 -10.51 9.56
CA ASP A 47 0.01 -10.44 10.31
C ASP A 47 -0.13 -11.32 11.57
N GLN A 48 0.57 -12.44 11.61
CA GLN A 48 0.47 -13.42 12.70
C GLN A 48 1.07 -12.90 14.01
N HIS A 49 1.92 -11.88 13.96
CA HIS A 49 2.51 -11.26 15.15
C HIS A 49 1.51 -10.33 15.87
N THR A 50 0.74 -9.55 15.11
CA THR A 50 -0.21 -8.57 15.67
C THR A 50 -1.65 -9.08 15.67
N GLY A 51 -1.97 -10.10 14.87
CA GLY A 51 -3.33 -10.58 14.62
C GLY A 51 -4.14 -9.65 13.71
N LEU A 52 -3.55 -8.62 13.14
CA LEU A 52 -4.22 -7.67 12.26
C LEU A 52 -4.33 -8.24 10.84
N THR A 53 -5.47 -7.97 10.20
CA THR A 53 -5.66 -8.30 8.78
C THR A 53 -5.57 -7.03 7.95
N TRP A 54 -4.76 -7.06 6.91
CA TRP A 54 -4.45 -5.92 6.04
C TRP A 54 -4.95 -6.16 4.61
N MET A 55 -5.44 -5.12 3.95
CA MET A 55 -5.49 -5.12 2.50
C MET A 55 -4.05 -5.09 1.97
N ARG A 56 -3.76 -5.83 0.89
CA ARG A 56 -2.43 -5.82 0.26
C ARG A 56 -2.24 -4.61 -0.67
N CYS A 57 -3.36 -4.10 -1.22
CA CYS A 57 -3.37 -2.96 -2.12
C CYS A 57 -3.87 -1.70 -1.40
N LYS A 58 -3.25 -0.57 -1.72
CA LYS A 58 -3.72 0.74 -1.30
C LYS A 58 -5.04 1.07 -2.02
N LEU A 59 -5.88 1.92 -1.42
CA LEU A 59 -7.12 2.36 -2.07
C LEU A 59 -6.85 3.02 -3.43
N GLY A 60 -7.67 2.74 -4.40
CA GLY A 60 -7.49 3.10 -5.80
C GLY A 60 -6.86 2.00 -6.65
N GLN A 61 -6.10 1.11 -6.03
CA GLN A 61 -5.54 -0.08 -6.71
C GLN A 61 -6.50 -1.28 -6.63
N THR A 62 -6.33 -2.23 -7.56
CA THR A 62 -7.10 -3.47 -7.62
C THR A 62 -6.19 -4.67 -7.53
N TRP A 63 -6.51 -5.63 -6.65
CA TRP A 63 -5.82 -6.92 -6.57
C TRP A 63 -6.18 -7.82 -7.76
N ASN A 64 -5.17 -8.35 -8.47
CA ASN A 64 -5.37 -9.22 -9.65
C ASN A 64 -5.06 -10.71 -9.39
N GLY A 65 -4.84 -11.09 -8.13
CA GLY A 65 -4.42 -12.43 -7.73
C GLY A 65 -2.92 -12.56 -7.42
N SER A 66 -2.09 -11.60 -7.84
CA SER A 66 -0.64 -11.62 -7.61
C SER A 66 -0.03 -10.26 -7.29
N SER A 67 -0.65 -9.18 -7.75
CA SER A 67 -0.13 -7.81 -7.59
C SER A 67 -1.26 -6.79 -7.55
N CYS A 68 -0.92 -5.54 -7.21
CA CYS A 68 -1.82 -4.40 -7.19
C CYS A 68 -1.76 -3.66 -8.53
N LEU A 69 -2.88 -3.57 -9.26
CA LEU A 69 -2.99 -2.86 -10.52
C LEU A 69 -3.58 -1.46 -10.33
N GLY A 70 -3.21 -0.55 -11.21
CA GLY A 70 -3.64 0.84 -11.15
C GLY A 70 -2.80 1.68 -10.21
N GLU A 71 -3.16 2.95 -10.10
CA GLU A 71 -2.49 3.89 -9.22
C GLU A 71 -3.31 4.11 -7.93
N PRO A 72 -2.65 4.24 -6.77
CA PRO A 72 -3.35 4.53 -5.53
C PRO A 72 -3.98 5.91 -5.57
N THR A 73 -5.10 6.08 -4.88
CA THR A 73 -5.75 7.37 -4.68
C THR A 73 -5.26 7.97 -3.37
N ALA A 74 -4.81 9.22 -3.42
CA ALA A 74 -4.48 9.98 -2.23
C ALA A 74 -5.72 10.74 -1.71
N TYR A 75 -5.88 10.79 -0.39
CA TYR A 75 -7.02 11.39 0.29
C TYR A 75 -6.56 12.43 1.32
N TYR A 76 -7.29 13.52 1.46
CA TYR A 76 -7.20 14.33 2.68
C TYR A 76 -7.71 13.51 3.86
N TRP A 77 -7.19 13.77 5.05
CA TRP A 77 -7.43 12.93 6.23
C TRP A 77 -8.91 12.63 6.52
N GLN A 78 -9.75 13.65 6.48
CA GLN A 78 -11.19 13.47 6.70
C GLN A 78 -11.84 12.62 5.60
N GLN A 79 -11.40 12.76 4.35
CA GLN A 79 -11.87 11.93 3.24
C GLN A 79 -11.44 10.48 3.40
N GLY A 80 -10.20 10.24 3.90
CA GLY A 80 -9.70 8.90 4.22
C GLY A 80 -10.56 8.21 5.28
N LEU A 81 -10.94 8.91 6.35
CA LEU A 81 -11.88 8.39 7.35
C LEU A 81 -13.25 8.08 6.74
N GLN A 82 -13.79 8.98 5.92
CA GLN A 82 -15.09 8.80 5.28
C GLN A 82 -15.11 7.66 4.27
N VAL A 83 -14.05 7.45 3.49
CA VAL A 83 -13.99 6.34 2.54
C VAL A 83 -13.90 5.00 3.26
N ALA A 84 -13.12 4.91 4.34
CA ALA A 84 -13.06 3.70 5.17
C ALA A 84 -14.45 3.38 5.78
N GLU A 85 -15.17 4.39 6.27
CA GLU A 85 -16.53 4.24 6.79
C GLU A 85 -17.50 3.76 5.71
N ARG A 86 -17.45 4.33 4.49
CA ARG A 86 -18.30 3.87 3.37
C ARG A 86 -18.00 2.44 2.97
N ILE A 87 -16.73 2.03 2.94
CA ILE A 87 -16.35 0.64 2.64
C ILE A 87 -16.97 -0.32 3.67
N ARG A 88 -17.06 0.09 4.92
CA ARG A 88 -17.62 -0.70 6.01
C ARG A 88 -19.13 -0.76 6.02
N SER A 89 -19.82 0.34 5.68
CA SER A 89 -21.26 0.52 5.90
C SER A 89 -22.11 0.46 4.64
N ASP A 90 -21.56 0.72 3.46
CA ASP A 90 -22.30 0.79 2.19
C ASP A 90 -22.16 -0.53 1.42
N SER A 91 -23.23 -1.33 1.41
CA SER A 91 -23.25 -2.62 0.69
C SER A 91 -23.11 -2.49 -0.83
N SER A 92 -23.29 -1.31 -1.40
CA SER A 92 -23.04 -1.04 -2.82
C SER A 92 -21.59 -0.72 -3.15
N HIS A 93 -20.75 -0.48 -2.14
CA HIS A 93 -19.33 -0.16 -2.37
C HIS A 93 -18.56 -1.39 -2.85
N ALA A 94 -17.73 -1.23 -3.89
CA ALA A 94 -16.98 -2.34 -4.51
C ALA A 94 -16.05 -3.11 -3.53
N LEU A 95 -15.62 -2.48 -2.45
CA LEU A 95 -14.78 -3.09 -1.41
C LEU A 95 -15.59 -3.47 -0.16
N TYR A 96 -16.93 -3.42 -0.21
CA TYR A 96 -17.76 -3.90 0.89
C TYR A 96 -17.49 -5.39 1.13
N HIS A 97 -17.19 -5.76 2.36
CA HIS A 97 -16.77 -7.11 2.74
C HIS A 97 -15.59 -7.68 1.91
N PHE A 98 -14.70 -6.80 1.44
CA PHE A 98 -13.53 -7.24 0.68
C PHE A 98 -12.72 -8.30 1.45
N GLY A 99 -12.37 -9.39 0.75
CA GLY A 99 -11.65 -10.50 1.36
C GLY A 99 -12.43 -11.27 2.44
N GLY A 100 -13.74 -11.06 2.56
CA GLY A 100 -14.57 -11.63 3.62
C GLY A 100 -14.52 -10.85 4.94
N VAL A 101 -13.87 -9.69 4.96
CA VAL A 101 -13.70 -8.85 6.15
C VAL A 101 -14.65 -7.66 6.11
N SER A 102 -15.43 -7.44 7.16
CA SER A 102 -16.47 -6.41 7.22
C SER A 102 -16.04 -5.12 7.94
N GLN A 103 -14.97 -5.16 8.75
CA GLN A 103 -14.60 -4.05 9.64
C GLN A 103 -13.33 -3.33 9.20
N TRP A 104 -13.25 -2.98 7.91
CA TRP A 104 -12.15 -2.20 7.37
C TRP A 104 -12.14 -0.79 7.96
N ARG A 105 -10.96 -0.30 8.36
CA ARG A 105 -10.74 1.01 8.94
C ARG A 105 -9.35 1.55 8.60
N LEU A 106 -9.12 2.83 8.83
CA LEU A 106 -7.77 3.38 8.86
C LEU A 106 -6.97 2.77 10.02
N PRO A 107 -5.71 2.41 9.80
CA PRO A 107 -4.80 2.01 10.87
C PRO A 107 -4.43 3.19 11.77
N ASP A 108 -4.12 2.92 13.02
CA ASP A 108 -3.37 3.87 13.83
C ASP A 108 -1.87 3.85 13.50
N ILE A 109 -1.12 4.80 14.03
CA ILE A 109 0.31 4.91 13.68
C ILE A 109 1.15 3.77 14.23
N LYS A 110 0.75 3.18 15.36
CA LYS A 110 1.46 2.05 15.95
C LYS A 110 1.23 0.78 15.11
N GLU A 111 0.03 0.61 14.59
CA GLU A 111 -0.31 -0.48 13.67
C GLU A 111 0.50 -0.36 12.37
N LEU A 112 0.56 0.83 11.76
CA LEU A 112 1.41 1.07 10.58
C LEU A 112 2.88 0.79 10.86
N ALA A 113 3.39 1.23 12.00
CA ALA A 113 4.78 1.01 12.39
C ALA A 113 5.15 -0.48 12.47
N THR A 114 4.17 -1.36 12.76
CA THR A 114 4.43 -2.80 12.79
C THR A 114 4.76 -3.41 11.43
N LEU A 115 4.41 -2.72 10.33
CA LEU A 115 4.68 -3.17 8.97
C LEU A 115 6.09 -2.82 8.48
N VAL A 116 6.79 -1.94 9.21
CA VAL A 116 8.12 -1.45 8.79
C VAL A 116 9.14 -2.58 8.82
N GLU A 117 9.77 -2.81 7.68
CA GLU A 117 10.94 -3.65 7.54
C GLU A 117 12.19 -2.78 7.72
N HIS A 118 12.73 -2.78 8.94
CA HIS A 118 13.83 -1.89 9.31
C HIS A 118 15.15 -2.17 8.57
N ALA A 119 15.30 -3.35 8.00
CA ALA A 119 16.45 -3.67 7.17
C ALA A 119 16.35 -3.11 5.75
N CYS A 120 15.24 -2.45 5.37
CA CYS A 120 14.98 -2.02 4.00
C CYS A 120 14.51 -0.57 3.91
N TYR A 121 14.77 0.04 2.74
CA TYR A 121 14.19 1.33 2.34
C TYR A 121 13.85 1.35 0.84
N LYS A 122 12.98 2.26 0.43
CA LYS A 122 12.49 2.41 -0.96
C LYS A 122 11.94 1.11 -1.58
N PRO A 123 10.95 0.46 -0.91
CA PRO A 123 10.27 0.82 0.32
C PRO A 123 10.83 0.16 1.58
N SER A 124 10.44 0.67 2.74
CA SER A 124 10.59 0.04 4.05
C SER A 124 9.43 -0.92 4.37
N LEU A 125 8.69 -1.38 3.38
CA LEU A 125 7.67 -2.42 3.47
C LEU A 125 8.11 -3.66 2.71
N ASN A 126 7.67 -4.83 3.17
CA ASN A 126 7.88 -6.07 2.45
C ASN A 126 7.05 -6.12 1.15
N GLU A 127 7.69 -5.97 -0.02
CA GLU A 127 7.01 -5.91 -1.31
C GLU A 127 6.41 -7.24 -1.78
N ALA A 128 6.87 -8.38 -1.25
CA ALA A 128 6.21 -9.66 -1.50
C ALA A 128 4.82 -9.71 -0.85
N ILE A 129 4.62 -8.95 0.22
CA ILE A 129 3.36 -8.83 0.95
C ILE A 129 2.53 -7.64 0.45
N PHE A 130 3.17 -6.49 0.25
CA PHE A 130 2.54 -5.25 -0.21
C PHE A 130 3.13 -4.82 -1.55
N PRO A 131 2.72 -5.50 -2.65
CA PRO A 131 3.32 -5.26 -3.96
C PRO A 131 3.02 -3.84 -4.45
N ARG A 132 3.98 -3.25 -5.18
CA ARG A 132 3.92 -1.88 -5.65
C ARG A 132 3.73 -0.86 -4.50
N ALA A 133 4.37 -1.11 -3.36
CA ALA A 133 4.30 -0.21 -2.20
C ALA A 133 4.68 1.24 -2.58
N MET A 134 5.68 1.44 -3.45
CA MET A 134 6.13 2.75 -3.93
C MET A 134 5.28 3.33 -5.08
N ALA A 135 4.20 2.66 -5.52
CA ALA A 135 3.34 3.26 -6.55
C ALA A 135 2.66 4.53 -6.02
N GLY A 136 2.69 5.58 -6.83
CA GLY A 136 2.06 6.87 -6.59
C GLY A 136 1.42 7.39 -7.86
N ASP A 137 0.46 8.31 -7.76
CA ASP A 137 -0.23 8.91 -8.90
C ASP A 137 0.58 10.03 -9.58
N GLY A 138 1.85 10.21 -9.18
CA GLY A 138 2.74 11.26 -9.68
C GLY A 138 2.36 12.68 -9.25
N LYS A 139 1.33 12.84 -8.43
CA LYS A 139 0.87 14.13 -7.87
C LYS A 139 1.34 14.35 -6.43
N GLU A 140 2.00 13.37 -5.88
CA GLU A 140 2.58 13.48 -4.55
C GLU A 140 3.68 14.54 -4.57
N VAL A 141 3.59 15.44 -3.63
CA VAL A 141 4.32 16.72 -3.57
C VAL A 141 5.84 16.55 -3.39
N ASN A 142 6.35 15.33 -3.31
CA ASN A 142 7.73 15.07 -2.92
C ASN A 142 8.37 13.96 -3.75
N ASP A 143 9.31 14.29 -4.53
CA ASP A 143 10.50 13.60 -5.07
C ASP A 143 10.69 12.09 -4.73
N GLY A 144 9.61 11.27 -4.85
CA GLY A 144 9.69 9.83 -4.65
C GLY A 144 9.40 9.33 -3.23
N TYR A 145 8.85 10.17 -2.35
CA TYR A 145 8.35 9.75 -1.03
C TYR A 145 6.90 9.30 -1.11
N VAL A 146 6.56 8.24 -0.40
CA VAL A 146 5.20 7.70 -0.31
C VAL A 146 4.75 7.63 1.15
N TYR A 147 3.61 8.26 1.43
CA TYR A 147 3.08 8.40 2.77
C TYR A 147 1.79 7.63 2.94
N LEU A 148 1.72 6.81 4.00
CA LEU A 148 0.49 6.13 4.42
C LEU A 148 -0.20 6.93 5.53
N MET A 149 -1.49 7.12 5.34
CA MET A 149 -2.36 7.82 6.28
C MET A 149 -2.61 7.00 7.53
N SER A 150 -2.52 7.66 8.69
CA SER A 150 -2.92 7.10 9.98
C SER A 150 -4.19 7.79 10.51
N SER A 151 -4.97 7.08 11.33
CA SER A 151 -6.07 7.64 12.10
C SER A 151 -5.61 8.40 13.35
N THR A 152 -4.33 8.30 13.71
CA THR A 152 -3.77 8.92 14.93
C THR A 152 -3.67 10.43 14.81
N VAL A 153 -4.25 11.14 15.76
CA VAL A 153 -4.16 12.59 15.90
C VAL A 153 -3.16 12.94 16.99
N ALA A 154 -2.28 13.90 16.72
CA ALA A 154 -1.41 14.48 17.73
C ALA A 154 -2.15 15.62 18.45
N SER A 155 -2.12 15.61 19.76
CA SER A 155 -3.03 16.38 20.65
C SER A 155 -2.86 17.90 20.61
N ALA A 156 -1.74 18.43 20.15
CA ALA A 156 -1.41 19.83 20.43
C ALA A 156 -1.68 20.81 19.28
N ASN A 157 -1.73 20.40 18.00
CA ASN A 157 -1.69 21.36 16.89
C ASN A 157 -2.54 20.97 15.67
N SER A 158 -3.66 20.29 15.85
CA SER A 158 -4.47 19.80 14.71
C SER A 158 -3.60 19.02 13.69
N GLN A 159 -2.68 18.21 14.20
CA GLN A 159 -1.80 17.38 13.40
C GLN A 159 -2.25 15.92 13.43
N ARG A 160 -1.93 15.19 12.38
CA ARG A 160 -2.06 13.75 12.29
C ARG A 160 -0.72 13.09 12.03
N ALA A 161 -0.56 11.88 12.51
CA ALA A 161 0.59 11.06 12.19
C ALA A 161 0.46 10.46 10.76
N TYR A 162 1.59 10.18 10.13
CA TYR A 162 1.71 9.39 8.90
C TYR A 162 2.96 8.51 8.98
N LEU A 163 2.97 7.45 8.19
CA LEU A 163 4.16 6.62 7.96
C LEU A 163 4.73 6.96 6.57
N ASP A 164 6.00 7.35 6.53
CA ASP A 164 6.78 7.40 5.29
C ASP A 164 7.30 6.01 4.99
N ILE A 165 6.73 5.34 4.00
CA ILE A 165 7.17 3.99 3.62
C ILE A 165 8.42 3.99 2.76
N THR A 166 8.94 5.15 2.39
CA THR A 166 10.22 5.24 1.70
C THR A 166 11.37 4.91 2.65
N SER A 167 11.31 5.42 3.88
CA SER A 167 12.33 5.27 4.92
C SER A 167 11.88 4.45 6.13
N GLY A 168 10.57 4.35 6.40
CA GLY A 168 10.01 3.78 7.62
C GLY A 168 9.79 4.81 8.73
N ASP A 169 9.99 6.08 8.46
CA ASP A 169 9.88 7.15 9.45
C ASP A 169 8.42 7.50 9.74
N ILE A 170 8.15 7.86 10.98
CA ILE A 170 6.88 8.43 11.42
C ILE A 170 7.01 9.94 11.48
N GLY A 171 6.11 10.63 10.80
CA GLY A 171 6.04 12.08 10.82
C GLY A 171 4.66 12.58 11.23
N PHE A 172 4.58 13.90 11.44
CA PHE A 172 3.34 14.61 11.76
C PHE A 172 3.14 15.76 10.79
N ARG A 173 1.89 15.98 10.38
CA ARG A 173 1.52 17.13 9.52
C ARG A 173 0.15 17.67 9.90
N VAL A 174 -0.08 18.93 9.58
CA VAL A 174 -1.38 19.59 9.83
C VAL A 174 -2.48 18.85 9.08
N ILE A 175 -3.60 18.61 9.76
CA ILE A 175 -4.80 18.01 9.18
C ILE A 175 -5.29 18.87 8.02
N GLY A 176 -5.52 18.24 6.85
CA GLY A 176 -5.98 18.91 5.65
C GLY A 176 -4.90 19.60 4.81
N ALA A 177 -3.62 19.59 5.24
CA ALA A 177 -2.56 20.23 4.45
C ALA A 177 -2.22 19.44 3.17
N TYR A 178 -2.12 18.12 3.27
CA TYR A 178 -1.72 17.25 2.15
C TYR A 178 -2.55 15.96 2.15
N PRO A 179 -2.86 15.40 0.97
CA PRO A 179 -3.43 14.07 0.85
C PRO A 179 -2.34 13.00 1.02
N ASP A 180 -2.71 11.85 1.58
CA ASP A 180 -1.85 10.66 1.69
C ASP A 180 -2.58 9.44 1.16
N GLN A 181 -1.82 8.40 0.84
CA GLN A 181 -2.36 7.11 0.41
C GLN A 181 -2.93 6.34 1.60
N VAL A 182 -3.90 5.49 1.32
CA VAL A 182 -4.61 4.72 2.35
C VAL A 182 -4.39 3.24 2.16
N LEU A 183 -3.88 2.59 3.20
CA LEU A 183 -3.86 1.14 3.37
C LEU A 183 -4.81 0.79 4.51
N LEU A 184 -5.78 -0.10 4.28
CA LEU A 184 -6.79 -0.42 5.29
C LEU A 184 -6.39 -1.64 6.11
N VAL A 185 -6.84 -1.64 7.35
CA VAL A 185 -6.64 -2.68 8.34
C VAL A 185 -7.97 -3.08 8.97
N ALA A 186 -8.04 -4.31 9.45
CA ALA A 186 -9.11 -4.80 10.31
C ALA A 186 -8.51 -5.64 11.45
N ASN A 187 -9.22 -5.69 12.57
CA ASN A 187 -8.93 -6.67 13.60
C ASN A 187 -9.24 -8.06 13.03
N LYS A 188 -8.60 -9.09 13.59
CA LYS A 188 -8.90 -10.48 13.22
C LYS A 188 -10.42 -10.72 13.35
N PRO A 189 -11.06 -11.33 12.33
CA PRO A 189 -12.45 -11.71 12.39
C PRO A 189 -12.75 -12.63 13.55
#